data_7ec94ae04c1adac4c131754b48639bfd
#
_entry.id   7ec94ae04c1adac4c131754b48639bfd
#
_cell.length_a   1.000
_cell.length_b   1.000
_cell.length_c   1.000
_cell.angle_alpha   90.00
_cell.angle_beta   90.00
_cell.angle_gamma   90.00
#
_symmetry.space_group_name_H-M   'P 1'
#
loop_
_entity.id
_entity.type
_entity.pdbx_description
1 polymer ?
#
loop_
_entity_poly.entity_id
_entity_poly.type
_entity_poly.pdbx_seq_one_letter_code
_entity_poly.pdbx_strand_id
1 'polypeptide(L)'
;MSWRDRLLPASFRGVGFWVDQAKTPVGKKGQLHEYPQRDLPFFEGLGQQAKIHDLTAFIVGPDCLEQRDNLLKALEQGSGELVHPWLGRIQVKVGECDMTHTRQAGGLVTFTLKFYPDEPLPFPTATVSTQKVLLAKADTLLGSAVARFEEVMIRIQAARIGINNLRNSLTGVYDVIKEQLKPLIEQYRQITCLLYTSDAADE
;
A
#
# COMPACT_ATOMS: atom_id res chain seq x y z
N MET A 1 27.25 15.08 -37.43
CA MET A 1 26.09 15.98 -37.27
C MET A 1 26.45 17.05 -36.26
N SER A 2 26.34 18.30 -36.66
CA SER A 2 26.57 19.44 -35.74
C SER A 2 25.43 19.56 -34.73
N TRP A 3 25.71 20.11 -33.55
CA TRP A 3 24.69 20.40 -32.55
C TRP A 3 23.59 21.34 -33.10
N ARG A 4 23.94 22.19 -34.06
CA ARG A 4 23.01 23.10 -34.75
C ARG A 4 21.95 22.35 -35.57
N ASP A 5 22.29 21.19 -36.14
CA ASP A 5 21.39 20.40 -36.95
C ASP A 5 20.31 19.69 -36.13
N ARG A 6 20.47 19.66 -34.78
CA ARG A 6 19.53 19.07 -33.83
C ARG A 6 18.58 20.08 -33.20
N LEU A 7 18.81 21.39 -33.42
CA LEU A 7 17.95 22.41 -32.87
C LEU A 7 16.62 22.45 -33.61
N LEU A 8 15.55 22.38 -32.87
CA LEU A 8 14.19 22.58 -33.40
C LEU A 8 13.78 24.05 -33.26
N PRO A 9 12.99 24.58 -34.21
CA PRO A 9 12.44 25.90 -34.07
C PRO A 9 11.47 25.90 -32.86
N ALA A 10 11.71 26.82 -31.93
CA ALA A 10 10.86 26.93 -30.75
C ALA A 10 9.47 27.42 -31.15
N SER A 11 8.45 26.78 -30.63
CA SER A 11 7.06 27.22 -30.80
C SER A 11 6.19 26.75 -29.65
N PHE A 12 5.17 27.53 -29.34
CA PHE A 12 4.11 27.12 -28.42
C PHE A 12 2.78 27.20 -29.14
N ARG A 13 2.04 26.10 -29.18
CA ARG A 13 0.77 25.97 -29.94
C ARG A 13 0.87 26.47 -31.39
N GLY A 14 2.02 26.25 -32.03
CA GLY A 14 2.26 26.67 -33.40
C GLY A 14 2.75 28.14 -33.58
N VAL A 15 2.76 28.93 -32.51
CA VAL A 15 3.33 30.28 -32.55
C VAL A 15 4.83 30.19 -32.30
N GLY A 16 5.62 30.59 -33.31
CA GLY A 16 7.09 30.52 -33.24
C GLY A 16 7.68 31.70 -32.46
N PHE A 17 8.78 31.48 -31.78
CA PHE A 17 9.59 32.46 -31.09
C PHE A 17 11.05 32.02 -31.04
N TRP A 18 11.95 32.93 -30.73
CA TRP A 18 13.36 32.62 -30.55
C TRP A 18 13.67 32.43 -29.08
N VAL A 19 14.54 31.49 -28.75
CA VAL A 19 14.97 31.19 -27.38
C VAL A 19 16.41 31.60 -27.22
N ASP A 20 16.70 32.47 -26.26
CA ASP A 20 18.05 32.86 -25.86
C ASP A 20 18.59 31.86 -24.80
N GLN A 21 17.84 31.60 -23.77
CA GLN A 21 18.25 30.73 -22.69
C GLN A 21 17.12 29.81 -22.28
N ALA A 22 17.47 28.56 -21.97
CA ALA A 22 16.58 27.57 -21.39
C ALA A 22 17.20 27.01 -20.11
N LYS A 23 16.44 26.98 -19.04
CA LYS A 23 16.85 26.41 -17.76
C LYS A 23 15.82 25.37 -17.33
N THR A 24 16.29 24.17 -17.07
CA THR A 24 15.45 23.07 -16.56
C THR A 24 16.16 22.48 -15.35
N PRO A 25 15.54 22.45 -14.17
CA PRO A 25 16.13 21.83 -13.00
C PRO A 25 16.23 20.32 -13.19
N VAL A 26 17.37 19.76 -12.81
CA VAL A 26 17.65 18.33 -12.88
C VAL A 26 18.17 17.87 -11.54
N GLY A 27 17.60 16.78 -11.01
CA GLY A 27 18.04 16.22 -9.75
C GLY A 27 16.91 15.64 -8.94
N LYS A 28 17.22 15.41 -7.67
CA LYS A 28 16.25 14.93 -6.67
C LYS A 28 15.89 16.06 -5.72
N LYS A 29 14.63 16.14 -5.36
CA LYS A 29 14.17 16.95 -4.25
C LYS A 29 14.52 16.22 -2.96
N GLY A 30 15.08 16.93 -2.01
CA GLY A 30 15.43 16.32 -0.73
C GLY A 30 15.86 17.37 0.29
N GLN A 31 16.11 16.91 1.48
CA GLN A 31 16.59 17.73 2.58
C GLN A 31 17.94 17.18 3.06
N LEU A 32 18.87 18.10 3.28
CA LEU A 32 20.16 17.80 3.87
C LEU A 32 20.03 17.89 5.39
N HIS A 33 20.39 16.82 6.09
CA HIS A 33 20.44 16.76 7.55
C HIS A 33 21.90 16.77 7.99
N GLU A 34 22.29 17.80 8.73
CA GLU A 34 23.58 17.92 9.38
C GLU A 34 23.43 17.64 10.86
N TYR A 35 24.13 16.61 11.35
CA TYR A 35 24.07 16.25 12.76
C TYR A 35 25.32 16.75 13.49
N PRO A 36 25.18 17.31 14.70
CA PRO A 36 26.32 17.66 15.52
C PRO A 36 27.26 16.47 15.75
N GLN A 37 28.57 16.71 15.65
CA GLN A 37 29.62 15.69 15.82
C GLN A 37 29.64 14.58 14.74
N ARG A 38 29.03 14.81 13.60
CA ARG A 38 29.08 13.91 12.45
C ARG A 38 29.66 14.64 11.24
N ASP A 39 30.77 14.13 10.70
CA ASP A 39 31.46 14.76 9.58
C ASP A 39 30.71 14.59 8.25
N LEU A 40 29.87 13.56 8.14
CA LEU A 40 29.12 13.28 6.92
C LEU A 40 27.64 13.64 7.08
N PRO A 41 27.14 14.56 6.25
CA PRO A 41 25.71 14.89 6.22
C PRO A 41 24.90 13.75 5.60
N PHE A 42 23.63 13.66 5.98
CA PHE A 42 22.68 12.73 5.39
C PHE A 42 21.71 13.48 4.48
N PHE A 43 21.62 13.05 3.21
CA PHE A 43 20.65 13.60 2.26
C PHE A 43 19.42 12.69 2.17
N GLU A 44 18.28 13.19 2.64
CA GLU A 44 17.00 12.52 2.52
C GLU A 44 16.37 12.86 1.17
N GLY A 45 16.26 11.85 0.28
CA GLY A 45 15.67 12.00 -1.04
C GLY A 45 14.14 11.87 -1.00
N LEU A 46 13.43 12.94 -1.34
CA LEU A 46 11.95 13.01 -1.36
C LEU A 46 11.34 12.75 -2.76
N GLY A 47 12.13 12.24 -3.71
CA GLY A 47 11.68 11.98 -5.07
C GLY A 47 12.40 12.83 -6.12
N GLN A 48 11.88 12.80 -7.36
CA GLN A 48 12.42 13.63 -8.44
C GLN A 48 11.98 15.09 -8.29
N GLN A 49 12.88 16.01 -8.63
CA GLN A 49 12.54 17.42 -8.72
C GLN A 49 11.61 17.65 -9.92
N ALA A 50 10.63 18.52 -9.76
CA ALA A 50 9.76 18.92 -10.86
C ALA A 50 10.56 19.54 -11.98
N LYS A 51 10.39 19.05 -13.20
CA LYS A 51 11.07 19.55 -14.41
C LYS A 51 10.34 20.80 -14.90
N ILE A 52 10.59 21.93 -14.28
CA ILE A 52 10.05 23.23 -14.69
C ILE A 52 10.93 23.76 -15.82
N HIS A 53 10.35 24.11 -16.96
CA HIS A 53 11.08 24.67 -18.09
C HIS A 53 10.98 26.19 -18.05
N ASP A 54 12.07 26.84 -17.64
CA ASP A 54 12.19 28.28 -17.65
C ASP A 54 12.87 28.68 -18.96
N LEU A 55 12.17 29.45 -19.81
CA LEU A 55 12.68 29.89 -21.12
C LEU A 55 12.73 31.41 -21.16
N THR A 56 13.87 31.94 -21.53
CA THR A 56 13.98 33.33 -21.97
C THR A 56 13.85 33.37 -23.48
N ALA A 57 12.73 33.88 -23.95
CA ALA A 57 12.38 33.96 -25.36
C ALA A 57 12.34 35.37 -25.83
N PHE A 58 12.54 35.56 -27.11
CA PHE A 58 12.42 36.89 -27.74
C PHE A 58 11.74 36.80 -29.10
N ILE A 59 11.07 37.87 -29.47
CA ILE A 59 10.48 38.10 -30.78
C ILE A 59 11.12 39.33 -31.35
N VAL A 60 11.62 39.27 -32.59
CA VAL A 60 12.28 40.37 -33.26
C VAL A 60 11.77 40.47 -34.71
N GLY A 61 11.61 41.69 -35.18
CA GLY A 61 11.20 41.95 -36.54
C GLY A 61 10.16 43.09 -36.66
N PRO A 62 9.82 43.48 -37.89
CA PRO A 62 8.84 44.52 -38.12
C PRO A 62 7.44 44.15 -37.62
N ASP A 63 7.09 42.82 -37.63
CA ASP A 63 5.80 42.30 -37.21
C ASP A 63 5.81 41.82 -35.76
N CYS A 64 6.81 42.25 -34.96
CA CYS A 64 6.99 41.80 -33.59
C CYS A 64 5.76 42.02 -32.70
N LEU A 65 4.97 43.05 -32.93
CA LEU A 65 3.77 43.36 -32.16
C LEU A 65 2.64 42.39 -32.44
N GLU A 66 2.44 42.01 -33.70
CA GLU A 66 1.45 41.00 -34.09
C GLU A 66 1.81 39.59 -33.57
N GLN A 67 3.07 39.19 -33.73
CA GLN A 67 3.59 37.95 -33.19
C GLN A 67 3.51 37.87 -31.68
N ARG A 68 3.78 38.98 -30.98
CA ARG A 68 3.59 39.12 -29.55
C ARG A 68 2.15 38.84 -29.16
N ASP A 69 1.19 39.51 -29.84
CA ASP A 69 -0.23 39.34 -29.51
C ASP A 69 -0.74 37.91 -29.76
N ASN A 70 -0.23 37.30 -30.80
CA ASN A 70 -0.53 35.88 -31.08
C ASN A 70 0.06 34.94 -30.01
N LEU A 71 1.30 35.24 -29.55
CA LEU A 71 1.90 34.46 -28.44
C LEU A 71 1.16 34.65 -27.12
N LEU A 72 0.76 35.91 -26.81
CA LEU A 72 -0.05 36.19 -25.61
C LEU A 72 -1.35 35.39 -25.61
N LYS A 73 -2.10 35.40 -26.71
CA LYS A 73 -3.33 34.62 -26.86
C LYS A 73 -3.09 33.13 -26.70
N ALA A 74 -1.97 32.62 -27.19
CA ALA A 74 -1.61 31.20 -27.02
C ALA A 74 -1.28 30.88 -25.56
N LEU A 75 -0.60 31.75 -24.84
CA LEU A 75 -0.25 31.58 -23.42
C LEU A 75 -1.48 31.67 -22.51
N GLU A 76 -2.44 32.55 -22.80
CA GLU A 76 -3.70 32.69 -22.06
C GLU A 76 -4.57 31.42 -22.09
N GLN A 77 -4.40 30.56 -23.10
CA GLN A 77 -5.11 29.30 -23.19
C GLN A 77 -4.62 28.24 -22.20
N GLY A 78 -3.52 28.49 -21.52
CA GLY A 78 -3.05 27.78 -20.32
C GLY A 78 -2.37 26.43 -20.52
N SER A 79 -2.67 25.66 -21.57
CA SER A 79 -2.02 24.38 -21.83
C SER A 79 -1.81 24.14 -23.33
N GLY A 80 -0.77 23.40 -23.69
CA GLY A 80 -0.52 23.09 -25.09
C GLY A 80 0.81 22.39 -25.34
N GLU A 81 1.07 22.16 -26.63
CA GLU A 81 2.33 21.58 -27.07
C GLU A 81 3.39 22.67 -27.16
N LEU A 82 4.49 22.47 -26.47
CA LEU A 82 5.72 23.25 -26.56
C LEU A 82 6.74 22.46 -27.39
N VAL A 83 7.20 23.07 -28.48
CA VAL A 83 8.40 22.58 -29.19
C VAL A 83 9.62 23.27 -28.58
N HIS A 84 10.34 22.50 -27.75
CA HIS A 84 11.55 23.00 -27.09
C HIS A 84 12.77 22.78 -27.98
N PRO A 85 13.67 23.75 -28.18
CA PRO A 85 14.78 23.63 -29.10
C PRO A 85 15.67 22.40 -28.90
N TRP A 86 15.89 22.03 -27.67
CA TRP A 86 16.79 20.90 -27.28
C TRP A 86 16.08 19.64 -26.80
N LEU A 87 14.86 19.76 -26.24
CA LEU A 87 14.15 18.65 -25.62
C LEU A 87 13.05 18.05 -26.53
N GLY A 88 12.76 18.71 -27.65
CA GLY A 88 11.72 18.25 -28.58
C GLY A 88 10.32 18.71 -28.19
N ARG A 89 9.30 17.90 -28.54
CA ARG A 89 7.90 18.23 -28.29
C ARG A 89 7.47 17.74 -26.93
N ILE A 90 6.89 18.64 -26.13
CA ILE A 90 6.49 18.38 -24.75
C ILE A 90 5.11 18.98 -24.53
N GLN A 91 4.21 18.24 -23.86
CA GLN A 91 2.95 18.78 -23.40
C GLN A 91 3.16 19.53 -22.08
N VAL A 92 2.73 20.80 -22.07
CA VAL A 92 3.02 21.67 -20.93
C VAL A 92 1.80 22.52 -20.56
N LYS A 93 1.79 22.94 -19.29
CA LYS A 93 0.92 23.99 -18.76
C LYS A 93 1.73 25.26 -18.60
N VAL A 94 1.12 26.37 -18.98
CA VAL A 94 1.70 27.70 -18.83
C VAL A 94 1.65 28.08 -17.35
N GLY A 95 2.77 28.53 -16.83
CA GLY A 95 2.88 29.11 -15.50
C GLY A 95 2.92 30.63 -15.54
N GLU A 96 3.68 31.19 -14.62
CA GLU A 96 3.93 32.64 -14.59
C GLU A 96 4.81 33.03 -15.79
N CYS A 97 4.34 33.98 -16.58
CA CYS A 97 5.04 34.49 -17.74
C CYS A 97 5.12 35.99 -17.67
N ASP A 98 6.30 36.53 -17.87
CA ASP A 98 6.56 37.95 -17.88
C ASP A 98 6.95 38.41 -19.29
N MET A 99 6.50 39.56 -19.66
CA MET A 99 6.83 40.22 -20.92
C MET A 99 7.52 41.60 -20.66
N THR A 100 8.64 41.80 -21.28
CA THR A 100 9.41 43.03 -21.13
C THR A 100 9.58 43.75 -22.48
N HIS A 101 9.20 44.98 -22.52
CA HIS A 101 9.46 45.90 -23.62
C HIS A 101 10.48 46.94 -23.21
N THR A 102 11.47 47.16 -24.05
CA THR A 102 12.47 48.19 -23.82
C THR A 102 12.43 49.23 -24.95
N ARG A 103 12.29 50.50 -24.62
CA ARG A 103 12.26 51.56 -25.61
C ARG A 103 13.55 51.67 -26.43
N GLN A 104 14.68 51.28 -25.85
CA GLN A 104 16.00 51.32 -26.51
C GLN A 104 16.13 50.23 -27.57
N ALA A 105 15.45 49.11 -27.44
CA ALA A 105 15.45 48.02 -28.40
C ALA A 105 14.13 47.99 -29.17
N GLY A 106 13.95 48.94 -30.07
CA GLY A 106 12.77 48.99 -30.94
C GLY A 106 12.64 47.72 -31.77
N GLY A 107 11.45 47.13 -31.83
CA GLY A 107 11.18 45.90 -32.57
C GLY A 107 11.65 44.60 -31.90
N LEU A 108 11.98 44.65 -30.61
CA LEU A 108 12.33 43.48 -29.78
C LEU A 108 11.39 43.37 -28.58
N VAL A 109 10.83 42.22 -28.38
CA VAL A 109 10.03 41.86 -27.20
C VAL A 109 10.65 40.66 -26.53
N THR A 110 10.94 40.76 -25.24
CA THR A 110 11.51 39.66 -24.45
C THR A 110 10.44 39.07 -23.55
N PHE A 111 10.40 37.76 -23.49
CA PHE A 111 9.49 36.97 -22.64
C PHE A 111 10.29 36.10 -21.69
N THR A 112 9.88 36.03 -20.46
CA THR A 112 10.30 35.03 -19.51
C THR A 112 9.13 34.05 -19.33
N LEU A 113 9.27 32.87 -19.87
CA LEU A 113 8.22 31.85 -19.95
C LEU A 113 8.53 30.72 -18.98
N LYS A 114 7.59 30.37 -18.15
CA LYS A 114 7.70 29.25 -17.23
C LYS A 114 6.66 28.19 -17.57
N PHE A 115 7.10 27.00 -17.90
CA PHE A 115 6.26 25.90 -18.29
C PHE A 115 6.38 24.73 -17.31
N TYR A 116 5.25 24.16 -16.94
CA TYR A 116 5.16 22.95 -16.12
C TYR A 116 4.81 21.75 -17.01
N PRO A 117 5.41 20.58 -16.80
CA PRO A 117 5.04 19.39 -17.54
C PRO A 117 3.57 19.02 -17.25
N ASP A 118 2.79 18.76 -18.29
CA ASP A 118 1.41 18.30 -18.19
C ASP A 118 1.39 16.77 -18.32
N GLU A 119 1.99 16.08 -17.34
CA GLU A 119 1.90 14.65 -17.26
C GLU A 119 0.58 14.28 -16.57
N PRO A 120 -0.20 13.31 -17.11
CA PRO A 120 -1.36 12.80 -16.41
C PRO A 120 -0.88 12.22 -15.08
N LEU A 121 -1.42 12.73 -13.98
CA LEU A 121 -1.17 12.17 -12.68
C LEU A 121 -1.58 10.69 -12.70
N PRO A 122 -0.66 9.74 -12.52
CA PRO A 122 -1.07 8.39 -12.26
C PRO A 122 -1.84 8.43 -10.93
N PHE A 123 -3.15 8.45 -11.02
CA PHE A 123 -3.95 8.22 -9.82
C PHE A 123 -3.46 6.91 -9.22
N PRO A 124 -3.12 6.87 -7.91
CA PRO A 124 -2.73 5.63 -7.29
C PRO A 124 -3.89 4.64 -7.51
N THR A 125 -3.69 3.73 -8.46
CA THR A 125 -4.60 2.62 -8.72
C THR A 125 -4.69 1.83 -7.42
N ALA A 126 -5.85 1.95 -6.76
CA ALA A 126 -6.22 1.23 -5.57
C ALA A 126 -5.17 1.36 -4.43
N THR A 127 -5.33 2.33 -3.60
CA THR A 127 -4.89 2.19 -2.21
C THR A 127 -5.55 0.92 -1.71
N VAL A 128 -4.75 -0.11 -1.47
CA VAL A 128 -5.21 -1.31 -0.77
C VAL A 128 -5.89 -0.79 0.48
N SER A 129 -7.22 -0.86 0.54
CA SER A 129 -7.91 -0.30 1.68
C SER A 129 -7.46 -1.10 2.88
N THR A 130 -6.72 -0.48 3.78
CA THR A 130 -6.21 -1.08 5.01
C THR A 130 -7.35 -1.78 5.77
N GLN A 131 -8.54 -1.24 5.63
CA GLN A 131 -9.78 -1.79 6.17
C GLN A 131 -10.13 -3.16 5.56
N LYS A 132 -10.04 -3.33 4.24
CA LYS A 132 -10.25 -4.64 3.59
C LYS A 132 -9.19 -5.66 3.98
N VAL A 133 -7.93 -5.24 4.10
CA VAL A 133 -6.84 -6.13 4.53
C VAL A 133 -7.01 -6.53 5.99
N LEU A 134 -7.41 -5.62 6.87
CA LEU A 134 -7.70 -5.91 8.26
C LEU A 134 -8.87 -6.87 8.41
N LEU A 135 -9.97 -6.65 7.70
CA LEU A 135 -11.13 -7.55 7.71
C LEU A 135 -10.75 -8.95 7.21
N ALA A 136 -10.06 -9.05 6.08
CA ALA A 136 -9.61 -10.34 5.55
C ALA A 136 -8.66 -11.09 6.50
N LYS A 137 -7.75 -10.36 7.19
CA LYS A 137 -6.89 -10.96 8.22
C LYS A 137 -7.65 -11.34 9.48
N ALA A 138 -8.65 -10.55 9.88
CA ALA A 138 -9.52 -10.88 11.01
C ALA A 138 -10.34 -12.14 10.73
N ASP A 139 -10.90 -12.29 9.53
CA ASP A 139 -11.63 -13.48 9.12
C ASP A 139 -10.73 -14.73 9.10
N THR A 140 -9.49 -14.61 8.63
CA THR A 140 -8.53 -15.72 8.66
C THR A 140 -8.13 -16.11 10.09
N LEU A 141 -7.98 -15.13 10.98
CA LEU A 141 -7.68 -15.40 12.40
C LEU A 141 -8.88 -16.07 13.10
N LEU A 142 -10.09 -15.58 12.87
CA LEU A 142 -11.31 -16.20 13.41
C LEU A 142 -11.48 -17.62 12.87
N GLY A 143 -11.32 -17.86 11.58
CA GLY A 143 -11.38 -19.18 10.98
C GLY A 143 -10.34 -20.14 11.57
N SER A 144 -9.11 -19.71 11.77
CA SER A 144 -8.06 -20.52 12.40
C SER A 144 -8.33 -20.78 13.89
N ALA A 145 -8.91 -19.84 14.61
CA ALA A 145 -9.28 -20.01 16.01
C ALA A 145 -10.44 -21.01 16.16
N VAL A 146 -11.46 -20.92 15.30
CA VAL A 146 -12.58 -21.87 15.26
C VAL A 146 -12.10 -23.27 14.94
N ALA A 147 -11.26 -23.44 13.92
CA ALA A 147 -10.70 -24.75 13.55
C ALA A 147 -9.90 -25.39 14.71
N ARG A 148 -9.09 -24.60 15.42
CA ARG A 148 -8.37 -25.10 16.61
C ARG A 148 -9.32 -25.47 17.75
N PHE A 149 -10.37 -24.69 17.94
CA PHE A 149 -11.38 -24.99 18.96
C PHE A 149 -12.12 -26.28 18.64
N GLU A 150 -12.51 -26.50 17.39
CA GLU A 150 -13.13 -27.75 16.94
C GLU A 150 -12.20 -28.95 17.15
N GLU A 151 -10.91 -28.83 16.82
CA GLU A 151 -9.91 -29.89 17.05
C GLU A 151 -9.81 -30.26 18.54
N VAL A 152 -9.77 -29.26 19.41
CA VAL A 152 -9.74 -29.49 20.86
C VAL A 152 -11.04 -30.14 21.35
N MET A 153 -12.19 -29.71 20.83
CA MET A 153 -13.48 -30.30 21.18
C MET A 153 -13.59 -31.75 20.73
N ILE A 154 -13.08 -32.09 19.54
CA ILE A 154 -13.02 -33.50 19.06
C ILE A 154 -12.15 -34.33 19.99
N ARG A 155 -10.99 -33.86 20.43
CA ARG A 155 -10.12 -34.54 21.38
C ARG A 155 -10.78 -34.76 22.73
N ILE A 156 -11.50 -33.77 23.25
CA ILE A 156 -12.26 -33.83 24.50
C ILE A 156 -13.38 -34.90 24.38
N GLN A 157 -14.12 -34.87 23.26
CA GLN A 157 -15.16 -35.87 23.02
C GLN A 157 -14.60 -37.28 22.90
N ALA A 158 -13.48 -37.48 22.20
CA ALA A 158 -12.80 -38.76 22.11
C ALA A 158 -12.34 -39.28 23.49
N ALA A 159 -11.77 -38.41 24.31
CA ALA A 159 -11.40 -38.73 25.69
C ALA A 159 -12.62 -39.08 26.53
N ARG A 160 -13.73 -38.36 26.39
CA ARG A 160 -14.99 -38.65 27.10
C ARG A 160 -15.58 -40.02 26.71
N ILE A 161 -15.53 -40.34 25.42
CA ILE A 161 -15.94 -41.70 24.93
C ILE A 161 -15.03 -42.74 25.51
N GLY A 162 -13.71 -42.56 25.54
CA GLY A 162 -12.76 -43.48 26.14
C GLY A 162 -13.03 -43.68 27.63
N ILE A 163 -13.31 -42.64 28.39
CA ILE A 163 -13.67 -42.76 29.83
C ILE A 163 -14.99 -43.52 30.02
N ASN A 164 -15.98 -43.24 29.19
CA ASN A 164 -17.26 -43.94 29.26
C ASN A 164 -17.10 -45.46 28.92
N ASN A 165 -16.30 -45.79 27.93
CA ASN A 165 -15.99 -47.18 27.58
C ASN A 165 -15.24 -47.89 28.71
N LEU A 166 -14.27 -47.21 29.34
CA LEU A 166 -13.57 -47.73 30.51
C LEU A 166 -14.54 -47.96 31.69
N ARG A 167 -15.41 -46.99 31.97
CA ARG A 167 -16.44 -47.13 33.02
C ARG A 167 -17.36 -48.33 32.74
N ASN A 168 -17.84 -48.46 31.48
CA ASN A 168 -18.73 -49.56 31.12
C ASN A 168 -18.02 -50.92 31.24
N SER A 169 -16.72 -51.04 30.88
CA SER A 169 -15.96 -52.27 31.07
C SER A 169 -15.73 -52.57 32.54
N LEU A 170 -15.45 -51.58 33.37
CA LEU A 170 -15.31 -51.77 34.83
C LEU A 170 -16.62 -52.20 35.48
N THR A 171 -17.76 -51.61 35.09
CA THR A 171 -19.09 -52.04 35.59
C THR A 171 -19.41 -53.45 35.14
N GLY A 172 -19.08 -53.80 33.88
CA GLY A 172 -19.25 -55.17 33.38
C GLY A 172 -18.40 -56.18 34.17
N VAL A 173 -17.14 -55.89 34.48
CA VAL A 173 -16.28 -56.74 35.32
C VAL A 173 -16.86 -56.86 36.75
N TYR A 174 -17.32 -55.73 37.32
CA TYR A 174 -17.94 -55.74 38.63
C TYR A 174 -19.19 -56.63 38.68
N ASP A 175 -20.06 -56.54 37.67
CA ASP A 175 -21.28 -57.35 37.59
C ASP A 175 -20.94 -58.86 37.43
N VAL A 176 -19.93 -59.23 36.64
CA VAL A 176 -19.45 -60.60 36.54
C VAL A 176 -18.95 -61.12 37.87
N ILE A 177 -18.11 -60.37 38.57
CA ILE A 177 -17.60 -60.73 39.90
C ILE A 177 -18.76 -60.88 40.91
N LYS A 178 -19.69 -59.96 40.87
CA LYS A 178 -20.88 -60.02 41.75
C LYS A 178 -21.72 -61.27 41.52
N GLU A 179 -21.98 -61.62 40.25
CA GLU A 179 -22.71 -62.85 39.91
C GLU A 179 -21.93 -64.12 40.32
N GLN A 180 -20.61 -64.18 40.20
CA GLN A 180 -19.77 -65.26 40.65
C GLN A 180 -19.71 -65.43 42.18
N LEU A 181 -19.77 -64.33 42.90
CA LEU A 181 -19.80 -64.30 44.37
C LEU A 181 -21.18 -64.60 44.96
N LYS A 182 -22.25 -64.48 44.23
CA LYS A 182 -23.60 -64.66 44.65
C LYS A 182 -23.84 -66.01 45.26
N PRO A 183 -23.45 -67.16 44.64
CA PRO A 183 -23.62 -68.51 45.24
C PRO A 183 -22.78 -68.68 46.50
N LEU A 184 -21.58 -68.08 46.60
CA LEU A 184 -20.78 -68.13 47.82
C LEU A 184 -21.41 -67.33 48.96
N ILE A 185 -21.99 -66.16 48.69
CA ILE A 185 -22.73 -65.36 49.70
C ILE A 185 -23.98 -66.11 50.17
N GLU A 186 -24.71 -66.80 49.25
CA GLU A 186 -25.85 -67.61 49.59
C GLU A 186 -25.45 -68.81 50.46
N GLN A 187 -24.37 -69.50 50.14
CA GLN A 187 -23.82 -70.57 50.97
C GLN A 187 -23.42 -70.12 52.35
N TYR A 188 -22.76 -68.91 52.42
CA TYR A 188 -22.39 -68.33 53.69
C TYR A 188 -23.62 -67.99 54.55
N ARG A 189 -24.68 -67.41 53.97
CA ARG A 189 -25.94 -67.14 54.63
C ARG A 189 -26.61 -68.45 55.14
N GLN A 190 -26.58 -69.49 54.37
CA GLN A 190 -27.14 -70.79 54.82
C GLN A 190 -26.37 -71.33 56.02
N ILE A 191 -25.01 -71.25 55.99
CA ILE A 191 -24.18 -71.73 57.13
C ILE A 191 -24.42 -70.86 58.37
N THR A 192 -24.50 -69.55 58.23
CA THR A 192 -24.75 -68.68 59.37
C THR A 192 -26.15 -68.86 59.91
N CYS A 193 -27.13 -69.11 59.07
CA CYS A 193 -28.49 -69.42 59.49
C CYS A 193 -28.60 -70.70 60.26
N LEU A 194 -27.84 -71.77 59.84
CA LEU A 194 -27.76 -73.04 60.52
C LEU A 194 -27.06 -72.96 61.87
N LEU A 195 -25.98 -72.18 61.96
CA LEU A 195 -25.28 -71.91 63.23
C LEU A 195 -26.17 -71.18 64.24
N TYR A 196 -26.98 -70.21 63.81
CA TYR A 196 -27.85 -69.44 64.69
C TYR A 196 -29.07 -70.24 65.14
N THR A 197 -29.52 -71.23 64.34
CA THR A 197 -30.63 -72.10 64.73
C THR A 197 -30.20 -73.24 65.62
N SER A 198 -28.90 -73.65 65.64
CA SER A 198 -28.39 -74.66 66.53
C SER A 198 -28.17 -74.14 67.96
N ASP A 199 -27.81 -72.87 68.13
CA ASP A 199 -27.66 -72.29 69.48
C ASP A 199 -29.00 -72.02 70.19
N ALA A 200 -30.13 -71.95 69.44
CA ALA A 200 -31.42 -71.70 69.96
C ALA A 200 -32.19 -73.01 70.37
N ALA A 201 -31.57 -74.20 70.17
CA ALA A 201 -32.15 -75.50 70.51
C ALA A 201 -31.55 -76.17 71.76
N ASP A 202 -30.55 -75.49 72.38
CA ASP A 202 -29.89 -75.98 73.60
C ASP A 202 -30.25 -75.10 74.86
N GLU A 203 -31.39 -74.37 74.86
CA GLU A 203 -31.97 -73.75 76.06
C GLU A 203 -33.27 -74.44 76.42
#